data_c025b3df4d2e0fda0a9db0b6f8b31f79
#
_entry.id   c025b3df4d2e0fda0a9db0b6f8b31f79
#
_cell.length_a   1.000
_cell.length_b   1.000
_cell.length_c   1.000
_cell.angle_alpha   90.00
_cell.angle_beta   90.00
_cell.angle_gamma   90.00
#
_symmetry.space_group_name_H-M   'P 1'
#
loop_
_entity.id
_entity.type
_entity.pdbx_description
1 polymer ?
#
loop_
_entity_poly.entity_id
_entity_poly.type
_entity_poly.pdbx_seq_one_letter_code
_entity_poly.pdbx_strand_id
1 'polypeptide(L)'
;MPATQTPPTDVARVTPTSASLAITGPVCVATDGLEPSDGAFYLASSLAAHRGARVRVISVFEPVVAADIQFASIPALPSGWYAEQKAARLEQAREQLERTVGASSGWPIVQVDGETAAAVLGEAGTQHAELVLVGRGKHGWIERVLGGETVLRLLRGGDIPVLAVDPGHRGLFRRAVIATDFSPQSVHAARTAMRVLAPTATVTLVTVKPRPSMMGAAYENWRTVYDHALPAAFESVRSAMAPLPTMRVETMALEGDPARAIVEFAEATAADLVVSATHGYGFVHRLVVGSVATELLRAAPCSFLCVPGLALDHASTRAQLSARFRTEALDAEDWAAALVKLTDEEGTRPASLEVDGPALGAQTVLSHVPFIGAAFERAGARVQLMFGAAEARGYHIMHAFEEVTAIDLLRDENDVPRVVRFVHADGQTLLTFEQ
;
A
#
# COMPACT_ATOMS: atom_id res chain seq x y z
N MET A 1 -47.02 29.81 -16.23
CA MET A 1 -46.59 29.13 -15.04
C MET A 1 -45.74 27.93 -15.47
N PRO A 2 -44.41 27.95 -15.34
CA PRO A 2 -43.57 26.78 -15.60
C PRO A 2 -43.46 25.92 -14.33
N ALA A 3 -43.63 24.63 -14.53
CA ALA A 3 -43.53 23.61 -13.49
C ALA A 3 -42.11 23.45 -12.99
N THR A 4 -41.92 23.58 -11.69
CA THR A 4 -40.70 23.35 -10.96
C THR A 4 -40.44 21.85 -10.91
N GLN A 5 -39.42 21.36 -11.61
CA GLN A 5 -38.92 20.00 -11.46
C GLN A 5 -38.00 19.97 -10.25
N THR A 6 -38.41 19.20 -9.25
CA THR A 6 -37.60 18.83 -8.07
C THR A 6 -36.54 17.82 -8.52
N PRO A 7 -35.24 17.96 -8.14
CA PRO A 7 -34.25 16.97 -8.45
C PRO A 7 -34.46 15.71 -7.59
N PRO A 8 -34.12 14.51 -8.09
CA PRO A 8 -34.25 13.29 -7.33
C PRO A 8 -33.20 13.22 -6.21
N THR A 9 -33.69 13.37 -4.99
CA THR A 9 -32.94 13.07 -3.77
C THR A 9 -33.19 11.61 -3.46
N ASP A 10 -32.27 10.75 -3.77
CA ASP A 10 -32.06 9.52 -2.97
C ASP A 10 -30.69 8.89 -3.31
N VAL A 11 -29.62 9.45 -2.76
CA VAL A 11 -28.41 8.69 -2.54
C VAL A 11 -28.61 7.99 -1.21
N ALA A 12 -29.01 6.72 -1.26
CA ALA A 12 -29.14 5.87 -0.08
C ALA A 12 -27.82 5.92 0.72
N ARG A 13 -27.84 6.60 1.88
CA ARG A 13 -26.79 6.52 2.88
C ARG A 13 -26.76 5.07 3.37
N VAL A 14 -25.81 4.28 2.85
CA VAL A 14 -25.48 2.99 3.42
C VAL A 14 -24.88 3.26 4.80
N THR A 15 -25.69 3.13 5.83
CA THR A 15 -25.19 3.12 7.22
C THR A 15 -24.35 1.85 7.40
N PRO A 16 -23.05 1.95 7.71
CA PRO A 16 -22.23 0.76 7.91
C PRO A 16 -22.75 0.03 9.15
N THR A 17 -23.24 -1.16 8.95
CA THR A 17 -23.61 -2.09 10.02
C THR A 17 -22.31 -2.71 10.55
N SER A 18 -22.26 -3.06 11.84
CA SER A 18 -21.11 -3.76 12.45
C SER A 18 -20.70 -5.04 11.69
N ALA A 19 -21.60 -5.61 10.91
CA ALA A 19 -21.35 -6.72 10.00
C ALA A 19 -20.30 -6.43 8.91
N SER A 20 -20.09 -5.17 8.52
CA SER A 20 -19.10 -4.80 7.51
C SER A 20 -17.64 -4.87 8.01
N LEU A 21 -17.42 -4.92 9.32
CA LEU A 21 -16.12 -5.03 9.96
C LEU A 21 -15.77 -6.46 10.38
N ALA A 22 -16.64 -7.42 10.16
CA ALA A 22 -16.37 -8.83 10.45
C ALA A 22 -15.19 -9.34 9.61
N ILE A 23 -14.39 -10.21 10.21
CA ILE A 23 -13.34 -10.95 9.53
C ILE A 23 -13.88 -12.34 9.26
N THR A 24 -14.19 -12.64 8.00
CA THR A 24 -14.86 -13.89 7.61
C THR A 24 -13.89 -15.02 7.36
N GLY A 25 -12.68 -14.70 6.88
CA GLY A 25 -11.57 -15.63 6.67
C GLY A 25 -10.70 -15.81 7.92
N PRO A 26 -9.74 -16.72 7.87
CA PRO A 26 -8.78 -16.88 8.95
C PRO A 26 -7.83 -15.69 9.09
N VAL A 27 -7.42 -15.45 10.34
CA VAL A 27 -6.27 -14.62 10.70
C VAL A 27 -5.13 -15.57 11.06
N CYS A 28 -4.02 -15.46 10.37
CA CYS A 28 -2.83 -16.26 10.62
C CYS A 28 -1.86 -15.49 11.53
N VAL A 29 -1.43 -16.11 12.63
CA VAL A 29 -0.37 -15.58 13.50
C VAL A 29 0.89 -16.38 13.23
N ALA A 30 1.89 -15.74 12.62
CA ALA A 30 3.19 -16.37 12.41
C ALA A 30 4.09 -16.09 13.62
N THR A 31 4.69 -17.16 14.15
CA THR A 31 5.52 -17.08 15.35
C THR A 31 6.74 -17.99 15.31
N ASP A 32 7.76 -17.55 16.02
CA ASP A 32 8.94 -18.31 16.39
C ASP A 32 8.89 -18.83 17.85
N GLY A 33 7.76 -18.62 18.54
CA GLY A 33 7.60 -18.99 19.95
C GLY A 33 8.18 -17.98 20.95
N LEU A 34 8.69 -16.83 20.47
CA LEU A 34 9.39 -15.85 21.31
C LEU A 34 8.50 -14.65 21.65
N GLU A 35 8.85 -13.95 22.74
CA GLU A 35 8.12 -12.80 23.28
C GLU A 35 7.82 -11.68 22.24
N PRO A 36 8.70 -11.35 21.28
CA PRO A 36 8.39 -10.34 20.28
C PRO A 36 7.09 -10.58 19.50
N SER A 37 6.63 -11.82 19.41
CA SER A 37 5.37 -12.17 18.74
C SER A 37 4.14 -12.08 19.67
N ASP A 38 4.28 -11.82 20.96
CA ASP A 38 3.17 -11.82 21.93
C ASP A 38 2.07 -10.82 21.57
N GLY A 39 2.44 -9.62 21.09
CA GLY A 39 1.47 -8.63 20.65
C GLY A 39 0.55 -9.12 19.53
N ALA A 40 1.05 -9.95 18.61
CA ALA A 40 0.26 -10.57 17.56
C ALA A 40 -0.81 -11.52 18.13
N PHE A 41 -0.48 -12.29 19.17
CA PHE A 41 -1.44 -13.16 19.85
C PHE A 41 -2.53 -12.38 20.58
N TYR A 42 -2.17 -11.29 21.31
CA TYR A 42 -3.15 -10.45 21.99
C TYR A 42 -4.10 -9.74 21.02
N LEU A 43 -3.56 -9.26 19.88
CA LEU A 43 -4.38 -8.68 18.83
C LEU A 43 -5.31 -9.74 18.21
N ALA A 44 -4.77 -10.92 17.88
CA ALA A 44 -5.57 -12.03 17.33
C ALA A 44 -6.72 -12.43 18.26
N SER A 45 -6.47 -12.49 19.57
CA SER A 45 -7.49 -12.75 20.60
C SER A 45 -8.59 -11.67 20.57
N SER A 46 -8.20 -10.41 20.43
CA SER A 46 -9.15 -9.30 20.32
C SER A 46 -9.96 -9.34 19.02
N LEU A 47 -9.33 -9.73 17.90
CA LEU A 47 -10.02 -9.92 16.62
C LEU A 47 -11.00 -11.10 16.68
N ALA A 48 -10.64 -12.21 17.34
CA ALA A 48 -11.56 -13.32 17.55
C ALA A 48 -12.78 -12.89 18.37
N ALA A 49 -12.55 -12.17 19.47
CA ALA A 49 -13.63 -11.72 20.37
C ALA A 49 -14.54 -10.66 19.78
N HIS A 50 -13.99 -9.69 19.02
CA HIS A 50 -14.75 -8.52 18.57
C HIS A 50 -15.13 -8.53 17.08
N ARG A 51 -14.48 -9.35 16.27
CA ARG A 51 -14.66 -9.41 14.80
C ARG A 51 -15.09 -10.80 14.32
N GLY A 52 -15.12 -11.79 15.21
CA GLY A 52 -15.44 -13.17 14.85
C GLY A 52 -14.34 -13.88 14.08
N ALA A 53 -13.11 -13.36 14.14
CA ALA A 53 -11.99 -13.93 13.40
C ALA A 53 -11.69 -15.35 13.85
N ARG A 54 -11.49 -16.25 12.90
CA ARG A 54 -10.95 -17.59 13.14
C ARG A 54 -9.42 -17.46 13.12
N VAL A 55 -8.77 -17.86 14.20
CA VAL A 55 -7.32 -17.72 14.31
C VAL A 55 -6.61 -19.04 14.05
N ARG A 56 -5.51 -18.97 13.34
CA ARG A 56 -4.58 -20.08 13.09
C ARG A 56 -3.16 -19.63 13.39
N VAL A 57 -2.42 -20.45 14.13
CA VAL A 57 -1.01 -20.19 14.45
C VAL A 57 -0.13 -20.95 13.46
N ILE A 58 0.85 -20.25 12.89
CA ILE A 58 1.85 -20.84 11.98
C ILE A 58 3.21 -20.76 12.66
N SER A 59 3.79 -21.93 12.94
CA SER A 59 5.17 -22.05 13.43
C SER A 59 6.05 -22.55 12.30
N VAL A 60 7.05 -21.79 11.91
CA VAL A 60 7.96 -22.20 10.84
C VAL A 60 9.23 -22.79 11.41
N PHE A 61 9.59 -23.93 10.90
CA PHE A 61 10.90 -24.53 11.12
C PHE A 61 11.75 -24.36 9.85
N GLU A 62 12.75 -23.49 9.95
CA GLU A 62 13.70 -23.27 8.87
C GLU A 62 14.94 -24.15 9.14
N PRO A 63 15.13 -25.24 8.38
CA PRO A 63 16.27 -26.11 8.58
C PRO A 63 17.55 -25.37 8.19
N VAL A 64 18.53 -25.33 9.09
CA VAL A 64 19.86 -24.82 8.76
C VAL A 64 20.47 -25.72 7.71
N VAL A 65 20.52 -25.26 6.47
CA VAL A 65 21.16 -26.01 5.39
C VAL A 65 22.68 -25.86 5.57
N ALA A 66 23.36 -26.99 5.72
CA ALA A 66 24.83 -27.03 5.91
C ALA A 66 25.63 -26.40 4.74
N ALA A 67 24.97 -25.97 3.68
CA ALA A 67 25.60 -25.29 2.53
C ALA A 67 26.12 -23.89 2.86
N ASP A 68 25.61 -23.22 3.90
CA ASP A 68 26.09 -21.89 4.32
C ASP A 68 27.31 -21.95 5.24
N ILE A 69 27.72 -23.15 5.61
CA ILE A 69 28.85 -23.36 6.51
C ILE A 69 30.05 -23.88 5.67
N GLN A 70 30.74 -23.00 5.01
CA GLN A 70 32.00 -23.28 4.30
C GLN A 70 33.18 -23.58 5.25
N PHE A 71 32.94 -24.17 6.41
CA PHE A 71 33.99 -24.59 7.33
C PHE A 71 34.04 -26.10 7.49
N ALA A 72 35.06 -26.67 6.95
CA ALA A 72 35.36 -28.09 6.82
C ALA A 72 35.66 -28.85 8.16
N SER A 73 34.91 -28.61 9.22
CA SER A 73 35.12 -29.33 10.50
C SER A 73 33.92 -29.33 11.42
N ILE A 74 32.68 -29.37 10.90
CA ILE A 74 31.51 -29.56 11.77
C ILE A 74 31.30 -31.07 11.94
N PRO A 75 31.28 -31.58 13.18
CA PRO A 75 30.88 -32.94 13.41
C PRO A 75 29.50 -33.22 12.81
N ALA A 76 29.31 -34.40 12.26
CA ALA A 76 28.00 -34.80 11.74
C ALA A 76 26.95 -34.60 12.85
N LEU A 77 25.86 -33.88 12.51
CA LEU A 77 24.77 -33.66 13.48
C LEU A 77 24.23 -35.01 13.94
N PRO A 78 23.90 -35.16 15.23
CA PRO A 78 23.33 -36.41 15.75
C PRO A 78 22.07 -36.81 14.96
N SER A 79 21.90 -38.11 14.76
CA SER A 79 20.67 -38.63 14.18
C SER A 79 19.49 -38.24 15.06
N GLY A 80 18.46 -37.58 14.46
CA GLY A 80 17.30 -37.08 15.20
C GLY A 80 17.37 -35.61 15.63
N TRP A 81 18.53 -34.94 15.57
CA TRP A 81 18.68 -33.55 15.97
C TRP A 81 17.63 -32.61 15.31
N TYR A 82 17.38 -32.78 14.03
CA TYR A 82 16.35 -32.02 13.32
C TYR A 82 14.95 -32.23 13.89
N ALA A 83 14.58 -33.46 14.17
CA ALA A 83 13.29 -33.80 14.75
C ALA A 83 13.12 -33.20 16.16
N GLU A 84 14.17 -33.22 16.97
CA GLU A 84 14.19 -32.61 18.29
C GLU A 84 14.05 -31.09 18.22
N GLN A 85 14.80 -30.42 17.35
CA GLN A 85 14.69 -28.97 17.16
C GLN A 85 13.31 -28.55 16.64
N LYS A 86 12.77 -29.31 15.71
CA LYS A 86 11.43 -29.09 15.17
C LYS A 86 10.36 -29.26 16.26
N ALA A 87 10.44 -30.30 17.06
CA ALA A 87 9.54 -30.53 18.19
C ALA A 87 9.67 -29.43 19.26
N ALA A 88 10.88 -29.01 19.58
CA ALA A 88 11.13 -27.91 20.53
C ALA A 88 10.52 -26.59 20.04
N ARG A 89 10.64 -26.28 18.75
CA ARG A 89 10.01 -25.08 18.16
C ARG A 89 8.48 -25.13 18.26
N LEU A 90 7.88 -26.27 18.01
CA LEU A 90 6.42 -26.45 18.13
C LEU A 90 5.98 -26.28 19.59
N GLU A 91 6.74 -26.82 20.54
CA GLU A 91 6.43 -26.66 21.96
C GLU A 91 6.53 -25.22 22.43
N GLN A 92 7.57 -24.50 22.03
CA GLN A 92 7.68 -23.04 22.27
C GLN A 92 6.46 -22.26 21.76
N ALA A 93 5.95 -22.59 20.55
CA ALA A 93 4.75 -21.96 20.03
C ALA A 93 3.50 -22.31 20.84
N ARG A 94 3.38 -23.52 21.38
CA ARG A 94 2.30 -23.94 22.30
C ARG A 94 2.37 -23.19 23.62
N GLU A 95 3.52 -23.17 24.26
CA GLU A 95 3.74 -22.42 25.49
C GLU A 95 3.43 -20.94 25.33
N GLN A 96 3.80 -20.35 24.19
CA GLN A 96 3.48 -18.97 23.88
C GLN A 96 1.97 -18.76 23.75
N LEU A 97 1.25 -19.62 23.02
CA LEU A 97 -0.20 -19.55 22.88
C LEU A 97 -0.88 -19.67 24.26
N GLU A 98 -0.47 -20.64 25.08
CA GLU A 98 -1.01 -20.83 26.43
C GLU A 98 -0.77 -19.62 27.33
N ARG A 99 0.43 -19.05 27.29
CA ARG A 99 0.83 -17.90 28.10
C ARG A 99 0.09 -16.63 27.69
N THR A 100 -0.16 -16.42 26.40
CA THR A 100 -0.73 -15.16 25.86
C THR A 100 -2.24 -15.18 25.78
N VAL A 101 -2.84 -16.28 25.38
CA VAL A 101 -4.29 -16.41 25.11
C VAL A 101 -4.98 -17.40 26.06
N GLY A 102 -4.25 -18.41 26.49
CA GLY A 102 -4.74 -19.48 27.37
C GLY A 102 -4.99 -20.80 26.62
N ALA A 103 -4.86 -21.90 27.35
CA ALA A 103 -5.01 -23.26 26.84
C ALA A 103 -6.41 -23.54 26.23
N SER A 104 -7.43 -22.82 26.69
CA SER A 104 -8.82 -22.98 26.24
C SER A 104 -9.10 -22.34 24.89
N SER A 105 -8.14 -21.65 24.27
CA SER A 105 -8.35 -20.96 22.98
C SER A 105 -8.73 -21.91 21.83
N GLY A 106 -8.23 -23.15 21.87
CA GLY A 106 -8.49 -24.14 20.82
C GLY A 106 -7.90 -23.78 19.45
N TRP A 107 -7.01 -22.80 19.39
CA TRP A 107 -6.41 -22.40 18.10
C TRP A 107 -5.48 -23.46 17.55
N PRO A 108 -5.69 -23.90 16.29
CA PRO A 108 -4.80 -24.87 15.66
C PRO A 108 -3.43 -24.24 15.42
N ILE A 109 -2.38 -25.00 15.77
CA ILE A 109 -0.99 -24.66 15.43
C ILE A 109 -0.57 -25.58 14.29
N VAL A 110 -0.13 -24.98 13.20
CA VAL A 110 0.43 -25.67 12.04
C VAL A 110 1.92 -25.41 12.01
N GLN A 111 2.70 -26.47 11.98
CA GLN A 111 4.15 -26.37 11.79
C GLN A 111 4.50 -26.65 10.34
N VAL A 112 5.22 -25.72 9.73
CA VAL A 112 5.63 -25.76 8.32
C VAL A 112 7.15 -25.71 8.23
N ASP A 113 7.71 -26.48 7.29
CA ASP A 113 9.14 -26.48 7.01
C ASP A 113 9.45 -25.59 5.81
N GLY A 114 10.58 -24.88 5.85
CA GLY A 114 11.06 -24.09 4.73
C GLY A 114 11.51 -22.69 5.10
N GLU A 115 11.79 -21.87 4.07
CA GLU A 115 12.09 -20.45 4.24
C GLU A 115 10.87 -19.74 4.84
N THR A 116 11.12 -18.94 5.87
CA THR A 116 10.05 -18.43 6.75
C THR A 116 8.96 -17.67 6.01
N ALA A 117 9.29 -16.75 5.12
CA ALA A 117 8.27 -15.95 4.41
C ALA A 117 7.46 -16.80 3.43
N ALA A 118 8.13 -17.67 2.65
CA ALA A 118 7.47 -18.55 1.69
C ALA A 118 6.55 -19.57 2.40
N ALA A 119 6.99 -20.13 3.52
CA ALA A 119 6.21 -21.09 4.31
C ALA A 119 4.95 -20.44 4.91
N VAL A 120 5.08 -19.23 5.49
CA VAL A 120 3.94 -18.47 6.02
C VAL A 120 2.94 -18.13 4.92
N LEU A 121 3.41 -17.62 3.78
CA LEU A 121 2.54 -17.27 2.64
C LEU A 121 1.85 -18.49 2.04
N GLY A 122 2.58 -19.59 1.90
CA GLY A 122 2.01 -20.85 1.39
C GLY A 122 0.87 -21.35 2.27
N GLU A 123 1.08 -21.42 3.58
CA GLU A 123 0.04 -21.83 4.53
C GLU A 123 -1.11 -20.83 4.59
N ALA A 124 -0.82 -19.53 4.71
CA ALA A 124 -1.84 -18.49 4.75
C ALA A 124 -2.68 -18.45 3.45
N GLY A 125 -2.04 -18.63 2.30
CA GLY A 125 -2.74 -18.74 1.00
C GLY A 125 -3.64 -19.97 0.91
N THR A 126 -3.15 -21.15 1.33
CA THR A 126 -3.93 -22.38 1.38
C THR A 126 -5.18 -22.25 2.26
N GLN A 127 -5.08 -21.47 3.33
CA GLN A 127 -6.20 -21.22 4.24
C GLN A 127 -7.08 -20.04 3.80
N HIS A 128 -6.76 -19.35 2.71
CA HIS A 128 -7.43 -18.10 2.30
C HIS A 128 -7.46 -17.07 3.43
N ALA A 129 -6.32 -16.85 4.08
CA ALA A 129 -6.21 -15.92 5.18
C ALA A 129 -6.49 -14.48 4.72
N GLU A 130 -7.24 -13.73 5.53
CA GLU A 130 -7.52 -12.31 5.28
C GLU A 130 -6.47 -11.38 5.88
N LEU A 131 -5.64 -11.88 6.81
CA LEU A 131 -4.62 -11.10 7.50
C LEU A 131 -3.55 -12.03 8.07
N VAL A 132 -2.29 -11.64 7.91
CA VAL A 132 -1.15 -12.26 8.57
C VAL A 132 -0.64 -11.31 9.66
N LEU A 133 -0.57 -11.79 10.89
CA LEU A 133 0.01 -11.11 12.04
C LEU A 133 1.41 -11.65 12.31
N VAL A 134 2.37 -10.76 12.47
CA VAL A 134 3.74 -11.11 12.84
C VAL A 134 4.21 -10.25 14.01
N GLY A 135 5.11 -10.75 14.82
CA GLY A 135 5.75 -9.97 15.87
C GLY A 135 6.71 -8.93 15.31
N ARG A 136 6.83 -7.80 15.99
CA ARG A 136 7.79 -6.75 15.69
C ARG A 136 8.89 -6.75 16.76
N GLY A 137 10.06 -7.29 16.43
CA GLY A 137 11.24 -7.24 17.32
C GLY A 137 11.87 -5.85 17.32
N LYS A 138 12.15 -5.28 18.50
CA LYS A 138 12.81 -3.97 18.64
C LYS A 138 14.34 -4.05 18.74
N HIS A 139 14.91 -5.15 19.21
CA HIS A 139 16.37 -5.33 19.35
C HIS A 139 16.77 -6.81 19.37
N GLY A 140 17.89 -7.16 18.76
CA GLY A 140 18.61 -8.38 18.96
C GLY A 140 18.66 -9.33 17.75
N TRP A 141 19.01 -10.56 18.02
CA TRP A 141 19.26 -11.65 17.06
C TRP A 141 18.13 -11.85 16.03
N ILE A 142 16.91 -11.41 16.37
CA ILE A 142 15.69 -11.44 15.55
C ILE A 142 15.72 -10.44 14.38
N GLU A 143 16.58 -9.43 14.39
CA GLU A 143 16.82 -8.55 13.24
C GLU A 143 17.23 -9.30 11.97
N ARG A 144 17.74 -10.52 12.10
CA ARG A 144 18.15 -11.37 10.97
C ARG A 144 17.13 -12.42 10.56
N VAL A 145 16.19 -12.81 11.43
CA VAL A 145 15.28 -13.94 11.18
C VAL A 145 13.81 -13.55 11.02
N LEU A 146 13.32 -12.54 11.76
CA LEU A 146 11.95 -12.01 11.62
C LEU A 146 11.92 -10.47 11.55
N GLY A 147 13.08 -9.82 11.37
CA GLY A 147 13.22 -8.40 11.18
C GLY A 147 12.52 -7.92 9.91
N GLY A 148 12.52 -6.62 9.68
CA GLY A 148 11.86 -5.99 8.53
C GLY A 148 12.06 -6.71 7.19
N GLU A 149 13.07 -7.56 7.05
CA GLU A 149 13.32 -8.33 5.83
C GLU A 149 12.33 -9.48 5.62
N THR A 150 11.93 -10.22 6.67
CA THR A 150 10.89 -11.26 6.54
C THR A 150 9.54 -10.63 6.24
N VAL A 151 9.18 -9.51 6.90
CA VAL A 151 7.95 -8.78 6.58
C VAL A 151 7.98 -8.25 5.15
N LEU A 152 9.12 -7.71 4.70
CA LEU A 152 9.29 -7.29 3.31
C LEU A 152 9.17 -8.45 2.32
N ARG A 153 9.69 -9.63 2.65
CA ARG A 153 9.52 -10.83 1.81
C ARG A 153 8.07 -11.30 1.78
N LEU A 154 7.36 -11.26 2.92
CA LEU A 154 5.92 -11.53 2.98
C LEU A 154 5.14 -10.57 2.07
N LEU A 155 5.43 -9.27 2.13
CA LEU A 155 4.78 -8.25 1.32
C LEU A 155 5.11 -8.35 -0.17
N ARG A 156 6.31 -8.84 -0.52
CA ARG A 156 6.72 -9.06 -1.92
C ARG A 156 6.12 -10.33 -2.51
N GLY A 157 5.94 -11.34 -1.68
CA GLY A 157 5.55 -12.68 -2.15
C GLY A 157 4.05 -12.95 -2.13
N GLY A 158 3.22 -12.08 -1.53
CA GLY A 158 1.80 -12.36 -1.35
C GLY A 158 0.87 -11.16 -1.48
N ASP A 159 -0.40 -11.47 -1.66
CA ASP A 159 -1.50 -10.49 -1.78
C ASP A 159 -2.29 -10.37 -0.45
N ILE A 160 -1.75 -10.91 0.64
CA ILE A 160 -2.40 -10.92 1.96
C ILE A 160 -1.87 -9.74 2.78
N PRO A 161 -2.73 -8.91 3.41
CA PRO A 161 -2.31 -7.87 4.33
C PRO A 161 -1.44 -8.43 5.46
N VAL A 162 -0.33 -7.73 5.77
CA VAL A 162 0.60 -8.10 6.83
C VAL A 162 0.62 -7.02 7.90
N LEU A 163 0.42 -7.41 9.14
CA LEU A 163 0.45 -6.51 10.29
C LEU A 163 1.58 -6.92 11.24
N ALA A 164 2.61 -6.09 11.27
CA ALA A 164 3.71 -6.20 12.22
C ALA A 164 3.28 -5.57 13.55
N VAL A 165 3.09 -6.37 14.58
CA VAL A 165 2.50 -5.96 15.87
C VAL A 165 3.60 -5.74 16.89
N ASP A 166 3.55 -4.60 17.57
CA ASP A 166 4.45 -4.29 18.69
C ASP A 166 4.25 -5.29 19.84
N PRO A 167 5.30 -5.84 20.45
CA PRO A 167 5.20 -6.86 21.51
C PRO A 167 4.34 -6.41 22.69
N GLY A 168 4.38 -5.12 23.02
CA GLY A 168 3.60 -4.54 24.10
C GLY A 168 2.14 -4.27 23.79
N HIS A 169 1.70 -4.43 22.54
CA HIS A 169 0.33 -4.09 22.12
C HIS A 169 -0.71 -5.00 22.78
N ARG A 170 -1.85 -4.41 23.16
CA ARG A 170 -2.99 -5.13 23.76
C ARG A 170 -4.30 -4.58 23.18
N GLY A 171 -5.18 -5.50 22.77
CA GLY A 171 -6.51 -5.13 22.28
C GLY A 171 -6.55 -4.69 20.82
N LEU A 172 -7.62 -4.01 20.42
CA LEU A 172 -7.75 -3.35 19.13
C LEU A 172 -7.04 -1.98 19.17
N PHE A 173 -6.58 -1.50 18.02
CA PHE A 173 -5.89 -0.21 17.94
C PHE A 173 -6.82 0.96 18.17
N ARG A 174 -6.31 2.01 18.81
CA ARG A 174 -7.09 3.18 19.21
C ARG A 174 -6.68 4.48 18.54
N ARG A 175 -5.46 4.58 18.07
CA ARG A 175 -4.91 5.78 17.40
C ARG A 175 -4.15 5.36 16.16
N ALA A 176 -4.78 5.49 15.00
CA ALA A 176 -4.19 5.10 13.75
C ALA A 176 -3.81 6.31 12.90
N VAL A 177 -2.61 6.26 12.33
CA VAL A 177 -2.16 7.14 11.25
C VAL A 177 -2.23 6.33 9.96
N ILE A 178 -3.09 6.74 9.03
CA ILE A 178 -3.28 6.08 7.74
C ILE A 178 -2.70 6.96 6.65
N ALA A 179 -1.61 6.51 6.04
CA ALA A 179 -1.00 7.18 4.91
C ALA A 179 -1.87 7.03 3.66
N THR A 180 -2.15 8.13 2.99
CA THR A 180 -2.93 8.14 1.74
C THR A 180 -2.31 9.07 0.72
N ASP A 181 -2.24 8.59 -0.51
CA ASP A 181 -1.98 9.34 -1.73
C ASP A 181 -3.26 9.46 -2.57
N PHE A 182 -4.40 9.14 -1.96
CA PHE A 182 -5.73 9.09 -2.56
C PHE A 182 -5.91 8.02 -3.64
N SER A 183 -4.94 7.13 -3.82
CA SER A 183 -5.04 5.99 -4.75
C SER A 183 -6.06 4.96 -4.28
N PRO A 184 -6.63 4.15 -5.20
CA PRO A 184 -7.47 3.01 -4.82
C PRO A 184 -6.79 2.05 -3.84
N GLN A 185 -5.46 1.91 -3.92
CA GLN A 185 -4.65 1.09 -3.03
C GLN A 185 -4.62 1.66 -1.60
N SER A 186 -4.39 2.97 -1.46
CA SER A 186 -4.41 3.62 -0.14
C SER A 186 -5.82 3.64 0.46
N VAL A 187 -6.86 3.78 -0.36
CA VAL A 187 -8.26 3.62 0.07
C VAL A 187 -8.53 2.18 0.55
N HIS A 188 -8.01 1.17 -0.17
CA HIS A 188 -8.11 -0.22 0.25
C HIS A 188 -7.40 -0.47 1.58
N ALA A 189 -6.21 0.11 1.77
CA ALA A 189 -5.48 0.04 3.03
C ALA A 189 -6.27 0.68 4.18
N ALA A 190 -6.87 1.85 3.95
CA ALA A 190 -7.73 2.51 4.92
C ALA A 190 -8.95 1.65 5.31
N ARG A 191 -9.62 1.02 4.34
CA ARG A 191 -10.74 0.09 4.61
C ARG A 191 -10.30 -1.14 5.39
N THR A 192 -9.16 -1.71 5.04
CA THR A 192 -8.60 -2.88 5.74
C THR A 192 -8.28 -2.55 7.19
N ALA A 193 -7.72 -1.35 7.44
CA ALA A 193 -7.42 -0.88 8.78
C ALA A 193 -8.66 -0.83 9.70
N MET A 194 -9.83 -0.51 9.17
CA MET A 194 -11.07 -0.45 9.97
C MET A 194 -11.36 -1.75 10.72
N ARG A 195 -10.91 -2.89 10.22
CA ARG A 195 -11.14 -4.21 10.82
C ARG A 195 -10.35 -4.43 12.10
N VAL A 196 -9.20 -3.77 12.25
CA VAL A 196 -8.30 -3.91 13.40
C VAL A 196 -8.44 -2.76 14.41
N LEU A 197 -9.25 -1.74 14.10
CA LEU A 197 -9.45 -0.58 14.96
C LEU A 197 -10.58 -0.78 15.98
N ALA A 198 -10.42 -0.18 17.15
CA ALA A 198 -11.46 -0.11 18.16
C ALA A 198 -12.65 0.74 17.65
N PRO A 199 -13.91 0.45 18.09
CA PRO A 199 -15.07 1.23 17.68
C PRO A 199 -15.02 2.73 18.01
N THR A 200 -14.18 3.11 18.97
CA THR A 200 -13.97 4.49 19.43
C THR A 200 -12.61 5.04 19.05
N ALA A 201 -11.96 4.43 18.03
CA ALA A 201 -10.63 4.85 17.61
C ALA A 201 -10.62 6.27 17.02
N THR A 202 -9.49 6.96 17.20
CA THR A 202 -9.16 8.16 16.45
C THR A 202 -8.28 7.74 15.26
N VAL A 203 -8.70 8.13 14.07
CA VAL A 203 -8.02 7.85 12.81
C VAL A 203 -7.59 9.18 12.19
N THR A 204 -6.32 9.33 11.90
CA THR A 204 -5.82 10.47 11.13
C THR A 204 -5.41 10.01 9.74
N LEU A 205 -6.12 10.49 8.72
CA LEU A 205 -5.73 10.32 7.32
C LEU A 205 -4.61 11.33 7.02
N VAL A 206 -3.46 10.85 6.60
CA VAL A 206 -2.27 11.67 6.37
C VAL A 206 -1.84 11.57 4.92
N THR A 207 -1.70 12.72 4.26
CA THR A 207 -0.98 12.84 3.00
C THR A 207 0.27 13.69 3.17
N VAL A 208 1.29 13.47 2.35
CA VAL A 208 2.52 14.26 2.42
C VAL A 208 2.76 14.94 1.09
N LYS A 209 2.85 16.27 1.14
CA LYS A 209 3.14 17.10 -0.04
C LYS A 209 4.65 17.10 -0.31
N PRO A 210 5.07 17.01 -1.59
CA PRO A 210 6.48 17.11 -1.95
C PRO A 210 7.08 18.47 -1.53
N ARG A 211 8.41 18.50 -1.35
CA ARG A 211 9.11 19.75 -1.02
C ARG A 211 9.19 20.69 -2.22
N PRO A 212 9.16 22.02 -2.00
CA PRO A 212 9.30 23.02 -3.06
C PRO A 212 10.53 22.83 -3.94
N SER A 213 11.65 22.40 -3.34
CA SER A 213 12.93 22.18 -4.03
C SER A 213 12.88 21.12 -5.13
N MET A 214 11.86 20.27 -5.14
CA MET A 214 11.72 19.18 -6.13
C MET A 214 10.89 19.61 -7.36
N MET A 215 10.15 20.73 -7.28
CA MET A 215 9.23 21.17 -8.34
C MET A 215 9.57 22.53 -8.95
N GLY A 216 10.57 23.22 -8.45
CA GLY A 216 11.01 24.53 -8.97
C GLY A 216 9.90 25.60 -8.94
N ALA A 217 9.89 26.48 -9.95
CA ALA A 217 8.94 27.61 -10.02
C ALA A 217 7.47 27.21 -10.17
N ALA A 218 7.18 25.98 -10.59
CA ALA A 218 5.81 25.46 -10.73
C ALA A 218 5.15 25.11 -9.39
N TYR A 219 5.94 25.05 -8.29
CA TYR A 219 5.48 24.59 -6.98
C TYR A 219 4.31 25.41 -6.42
N GLU A 220 4.38 26.72 -6.46
CA GLU A 220 3.34 27.59 -5.86
C GLU A 220 1.97 27.42 -6.56
N ASN A 221 1.98 27.27 -7.88
CA ASN A 221 0.76 27.03 -8.64
C ASN A 221 0.19 25.65 -8.33
N TRP A 222 1.05 24.61 -8.34
CA TRP A 222 0.67 23.26 -7.97
C TRP A 222 0.11 23.22 -6.54
N ARG A 223 0.78 23.86 -5.60
CA ARG A 223 0.35 23.93 -4.19
C ARG A 223 -1.06 24.47 -4.05
N THR A 224 -1.35 25.57 -4.75
CA THR A 224 -2.68 26.20 -4.68
C THR A 224 -3.77 25.25 -5.17
N VAL A 225 -3.57 24.60 -6.32
CA VAL A 225 -4.53 23.64 -6.90
C VAL A 225 -4.67 22.42 -5.99
N TYR A 226 -3.55 21.88 -5.52
CA TYR A 226 -3.53 20.72 -4.64
C TYR A 226 -4.24 21.00 -3.31
N ASP A 227 -3.96 22.12 -2.67
CA ASP A 227 -4.59 22.51 -1.40
C ASP A 227 -6.12 22.71 -1.55
N HIS A 228 -6.59 23.19 -2.69
CA HIS A 228 -8.02 23.26 -2.99
C HIS A 228 -8.68 21.88 -3.20
N ALA A 229 -7.97 20.93 -3.77
CA ALA A 229 -8.49 19.58 -4.00
C ALA A 229 -8.48 18.69 -2.74
N LEU A 230 -7.61 18.95 -1.79
CA LEU A 230 -7.40 18.13 -0.59
C LEU A 230 -8.68 17.82 0.21
N PRO A 231 -9.56 18.79 0.51
CA PRO A 231 -10.75 18.50 1.31
C PRO A 231 -11.67 17.48 0.65
N ALA A 232 -11.89 17.60 -0.67
CA ALA A 232 -12.71 16.67 -1.42
C ALA A 232 -12.05 15.27 -1.53
N ALA A 233 -10.74 15.23 -1.72
CA ALA A 233 -9.98 13.99 -1.78
C ALA A 233 -10.01 13.23 -0.44
N PHE A 234 -9.81 13.92 0.68
CA PHE A 234 -9.93 13.32 2.01
C PHE A 234 -11.37 12.84 2.29
N GLU A 235 -12.38 13.60 1.89
CA GLU A 235 -13.78 13.20 2.06
C GLU A 235 -14.11 11.94 1.25
N SER A 236 -13.56 11.81 0.06
CA SER A 236 -13.68 10.60 -0.76
C SER A 236 -13.10 9.37 -0.05
N VAL A 237 -11.88 9.47 0.52
CA VAL A 237 -11.28 8.39 1.30
C VAL A 237 -12.12 8.10 2.54
N ARG A 238 -12.53 9.12 3.29
CA ARG A 238 -13.35 8.98 4.50
C ARG A 238 -14.67 8.25 4.19
N SER A 239 -15.33 8.63 3.14
CA SER A 239 -16.58 8.00 2.71
C SER A 239 -16.36 6.54 2.29
N ALA A 240 -15.26 6.28 1.54
CA ALA A 240 -14.94 4.94 1.07
C ALA A 240 -14.54 3.98 2.20
N MET A 241 -13.86 4.44 3.25
CA MET A 241 -13.51 3.61 4.40
C MET A 241 -14.69 3.32 5.33
N ALA A 242 -15.80 4.05 5.19
CA ALA A 242 -17.03 3.86 5.95
C ALA A 242 -16.78 3.70 7.47
N PRO A 243 -16.24 4.72 8.17
CA PRO A 243 -15.91 4.63 9.60
C PRO A 243 -17.18 4.50 10.43
N LEU A 244 -17.07 3.83 11.59
CA LEU A 244 -18.19 3.79 12.53
C LEU A 244 -18.49 5.21 13.04
N PRO A 245 -19.77 5.53 13.35
CA PRO A 245 -20.15 6.86 13.86
C PRO A 245 -19.44 7.26 15.16
N THR A 246 -18.97 6.28 15.93
CA THR A 246 -18.21 6.47 17.19
C THR A 246 -16.74 6.73 16.97
N MET A 247 -16.21 6.55 15.76
CA MET A 247 -14.81 6.84 15.40
C MET A 247 -14.66 8.33 15.12
N ARG A 248 -13.53 8.87 15.55
CA ARG A 248 -13.09 10.22 15.16
C ARG A 248 -12.15 10.13 13.98
N VAL A 249 -12.52 10.74 12.87
CA VAL A 249 -11.67 10.80 11.67
C VAL A 249 -11.17 12.22 11.47
N GLU A 250 -9.86 12.37 11.47
CA GLU A 250 -9.13 13.63 11.25
C GLU A 250 -8.36 13.53 9.94
N THR A 251 -7.98 14.68 9.39
CA THR A 251 -7.18 14.76 8.16
C THR A 251 -5.98 15.67 8.36
N MET A 252 -4.84 15.31 7.81
CA MET A 252 -3.61 16.08 7.93
C MET A 252 -2.81 16.04 6.62
N ALA A 253 -2.39 17.19 6.15
CA ALA A 253 -1.44 17.31 5.06
C ALA A 253 -0.08 17.74 5.63
N LEU A 254 0.91 16.87 5.54
CA LEU A 254 2.29 17.12 5.96
C LEU A 254 3.11 17.61 4.77
N GLU A 255 4.32 18.08 5.03
CA GLU A 255 5.29 18.49 4.00
C GLU A 255 6.63 17.79 4.21
N GLY A 256 7.25 17.35 3.12
CA GLY A 256 8.61 16.83 3.20
C GLY A 256 8.80 15.44 2.62
N ASP A 257 9.72 14.70 3.21
CA ASP A 257 9.92 13.29 2.89
C ASP A 257 8.77 12.45 3.47
N PRO A 258 8.06 11.66 2.64
CA PRO A 258 6.84 11.00 3.08
C PRO A 258 7.01 10.07 4.28
N ALA A 259 7.99 9.18 4.24
CA ALA A 259 8.16 8.20 5.30
C ALA A 259 8.55 8.87 6.62
N ARG A 260 9.51 9.79 6.54
CA ARG A 260 9.99 10.54 7.70
C ARG A 260 8.89 11.40 8.31
N ALA A 261 8.14 12.16 7.51
CA ALA A 261 7.07 13.02 7.99
C ALA A 261 5.96 12.21 8.69
N ILE A 262 5.60 11.03 8.14
CA ILE A 262 4.61 10.13 8.74
C ILE A 262 5.12 9.56 10.07
N VAL A 263 6.40 9.15 10.15
CA VAL A 263 7.01 8.63 11.39
C VAL A 263 7.00 9.70 12.47
N GLU A 264 7.52 10.91 12.17
CA GLU A 264 7.54 12.04 13.10
C GLU A 264 6.12 12.41 13.59
N PHE A 265 5.14 12.38 12.70
CA PHE A 265 3.73 12.63 13.05
C PHE A 265 3.15 11.52 13.93
N ALA A 266 3.43 10.25 13.62
CA ALA A 266 2.97 9.11 14.40
C ALA A 266 3.55 9.13 15.83
N GLU A 267 4.82 9.51 15.98
CA GLU A 267 5.46 9.72 17.29
C GLU A 267 4.79 10.86 18.06
N ALA A 268 4.64 12.03 17.42
CA ALA A 268 4.06 13.22 18.04
C ALA A 268 2.61 13.01 18.53
N THR A 269 1.84 12.19 17.80
CA THR A 269 0.45 11.87 18.15
C THR A 269 0.32 10.62 19.03
N ALA A 270 1.44 9.99 19.38
CA ALA A 270 1.48 8.71 20.09
C ALA A 270 0.55 7.67 19.43
N ALA A 271 0.63 7.53 18.11
CA ALA A 271 -0.11 6.53 17.37
C ALA A 271 0.29 5.12 17.80
N ASP A 272 -0.67 4.21 17.84
CA ASP A 272 -0.44 2.79 18.13
C ASP A 272 -0.45 1.94 16.85
N LEU A 273 -0.88 2.54 15.72
CA LEU A 273 -0.87 1.91 14.40
C LEU A 273 -0.51 2.92 13.31
N VAL A 274 0.44 2.56 12.45
CA VAL A 274 0.66 3.21 11.15
C VAL A 274 0.17 2.25 10.06
N VAL A 275 -0.50 2.80 9.04
CA VAL A 275 -1.07 2.03 7.93
C VAL A 275 -0.59 2.60 6.60
N SER A 276 -0.19 1.72 5.70
CA SER A 276 0.15 2.09 4.33
C SER A 276 -0.24 0.99 3.35
N ALA A 277 -0.50 1.33 2.10
CA ALA A 277 -0.48 0.36 1.01
C ALA A 277 0.97 0.03 0.62
N THR A 278 1.20 -1.12 -0.01
CA THR A 278 2.52 -1.46 -0.56
C THR A 278 2.94 -0.54 -1.70
N HIS A 279 1.96 -0.01 -2.45
CA HIS A 279 2.17 0.89 -3.59
C HIS A 279 1.07 1.93 -3.61
N GLY A 280 1.37 3.11 -4.18
CA GLY A 280 0.40 4.10 -4.56
C GLY A 280 -0.12 3.88 -6.00
N TYR A 281 -0.33 4.96 -6.74
CA TYR A 281 -0.83 4.93 -8.12
C TYR A 281 0.14 4.30 -9.14
N GLY A 282 1.39 4.08 -8.84
CA GLY A 282 2.38 3.56 -9.78
C GLY A 282 2.30 2.05 -9.97
N PHE A 283 2.05 1.66 -11.18
CA PHE A 283 1.79 0.29 -11.57
C PHE A 283 2.99 -0.34 -12.29
N VAL A 284 3.97 -0.91 -11.59
CA VAL A 284 4.86 -1.92 -12.22
C VAL A 284 5.44 -2.87 -11.18
N HIS A 285 5.24 -4.16 -11.41
CA HIS A 285 5.83 -5.33 -10.75
C HIS A 285 5.46 -5.63 -9.29
N ARG A 286 4.72 -6.74 -9.12
CA ARG A 286 4.38 -7.45 -7.87
C ARG A 286 5.57 -7.77 -6.93
N LEU A 287 6.80 -7.46 -7.34
CA LEU A 287 8.02 -7.83 -6.62
C LEU A 287 8.66 -6.69 -5.82
N VAL A 288 8.12 -5.47 -5.89
CA VAL A 288 8.72 -4.30 -5.24
C VAL A 288 7.73 -3.68 -4.29
N VAL A 289 8.00 -3.72 -3.00
CA VAL A 289 7.31 -2.89 -2.00
C VAL A 289 7.82 -1.47 -2.17
N GLY A 290 6.92 -0.47 -2.27
CA GLY A 290 7.27 0.93 -2.45
C GLY A 290 8.26 1.44 -1.38
N SER A 291 9.05 2.44 -1.75
CA SER A 291 10.08 3.01 -0.87
C SER A 291 9.49 3.51 0.45
N VAL A 292 8.36 4.22 0.41
CA VAL A 292 7.67 4.73 1.61
C VAL A 292 7.22 3.59 2.52
N ALA A 293 6.55 2.55 1.98
CA ALA A 293 6.11 1.41 2.78
C ALA A 293 7.30 0.64 3.39
N THR A 294 8.40 0.50 2.63
CA THR A 294 9.64 -0.14 3.10
C THR A 294 10.27 0.65 4.25
N GLU A 295 10.33 1.96 4.13
CA GLU A 295 10.90 2.82 5.16
C GLU A 295 9.99 2.91 6.39
N LEU A 296 8.68 3.01 6.21
CA LEU A 296 7.71 2.96 7.32
C LEU A 296 7.80 1.65 8.10
N LEU A 297 7.96 0.51 7.41
CA LEU A 297 8.13 -0.77 8.09
C LEU A 297 9.36 -0.77 9.02
N ARG A 298 10.45 -0.12 8.61
CA ARG A 298 11.70 -0.05 9.37
C ARG A 298 11.65 0.98 10.49
N ALA A 299 11.02 2.13 10.23
CA ALA A 299 11.11 3.32 11.08
C ALA A 299 9.87 3.62 11.90
N ALA A 300 8.70 3.02 11.62
CA ALA A 300 7.48 3.31 12.36
C ALA A 300 7.67 3.09 13.87
N PRO A 301 7.19 4.00 14.74
CA PRO A 301 7.41 3.91 16.19
C PRO A 301 6.50 2.88 16.88
N CYS A 302 5.51 2.37 16.18
CA CYS A 302 4.45 1.49 16.67
C CYS A 302 4.13 0.38 15.67
N SER A 303 3.08 -0.40 15.89
CA SER A 303 2.61 -1.44 14.97
C SER A 303 2.39 -0.88 13.55
N PHE A 304 2.68 -1.69 12.54
CA PHE A 304 2.60 -1.29 11.15
C PHE A 304 1.77 -2.28 10.33
N LEU A 305 0.67 -1.79 9.75
CA LEU A 305 -0.15 -2.53 8.79
C LEU A 305 0.22 -2.13 7.37
N CYS A 306 0.71 -3.09 6.61
CA CYS A 306 0.94 -2.92 5.19
C CYS A 306 -0.05 -3.76 4.40
N VAL A 307 -0.78 -3.10 3.51
CA VAL A 307 -1.82 -3.74 2.71
C VAL A 307 -1.32 -3.82 1.27
N PRO A 308 -1.17 -5.03 0.72
CA PRO A 308 -0.86 -5.20 -0.69
C PRO A 308 -1.88 -4.47 -1.56
N GLY A 309 -1.43 -3.95 -2.69
CA GLY A 309 -2.34 -3.40 -3.68
C GLY A 309 -3.41 -4.45 -3.99
N LEU A 310 -4.63 -3.99 -4.22
CA LEU A 310 -5.69 -4.90 -4.68
C LEU A 310 -5.09 -5.75 -5.79
N ALA A 311 -5.05 -7.06 -5.58
CA ALA A 311 -4.94 -7.98 -6.69
C ALA A 311 -6.20 -7.76 -7.55
N LEU A 312 -6.13 -6.74 -8.38
CA LEU A 312 -6.86 -6.82 -9.62
C LEU A 312 -6.35 -8.13 -10.19
N ASP A 313 -7.23 -9.10 -10.38
CA ASP A 313 -6.87 -10.38 -10.97
C ASP A 313 -6.03 -10.12 -12.22
N HIS A 314 -4.69 -10.12 -12.06
CA HIS A 314 -3.76 -9.56 -13.05
C HIS A 314 -3.65 -10.45 -14.28
N ALA A 315 -4.08 -11.71 -14.18
CA ALA A 315 -4.29 -12.51 -15.37
C ALA A 315 -5.52 -11.99 -16.12
N SER A 316 -6.62 -11.69 -15.43
CA SER A 316 -7.82 -11.11 -16.04
C SER A 316 -7.66 -9.61 -16.29
N THR A 317 -6.97 -8.85 -15.44
CA THR A 317 -6.76 -7.39 -15.68
C THR A 317 -5.69 -7.12 -16.71
N ARG A 318 -4.60 -7.91 -16.78
CA ARG A 318 -3.65 -7.82 -17.89
C ARG A 318 -4.28 -8.33 -19.20
N ALA A 319 -5.09 -9.39 -19.14
CA ALA A 319 -5.90 -9.82 -20.27
C ALA A 319 -7.02 -8.82 -20.60
N GLN A 320 -7.65 -8.18 -19.60
CA GLN A 320 -8.67 -7.15 -19.79
C GLN A 320 -8.06 -5.80 -20.18
N LEU A 321 -6.89 -5.40 -19.67
CA LEU A 321 -6.15 -4.24 -20.15
C LEU A 321 -5.54 -4.51 -21.53
N SER A 322 -4.98 -5.69 -21.76
CA SER A 322 -4.52 -6.09 -23.10
C SER A 322 -5.67 -6.35 -24.05
N ALA A 323 -6.87 -6.70 -23.57
CA ALA A 323 -8.07 -6.82 -24.35
C ALA A 323 -8.84 -5.49 -24.51
N ARG A 324 -8.67 -4.55 -23.59
CA ARG A 324 -9.27 -3.21 -23.63
C ARG A 324 -8.36 -2.14 -24.21
N PHE A 325 -7.04 -2.27 -24.06
CA PHE A 325 -6.08 -1.29 -24.53
C PHE A 325 -5.04 -1.93 -25.42
N ARG A 326 -4.91 -1.40 -26.61
CA ARG A 326 -3.80 -1.69 -27.51
C ARG A 326 -2.63 -0.80 -27.11
N THR A 327 -1.49 -1.38 -26.75
CA THR A 327 -0.25 -0.63 -26.49
C THR A 327 0.49 -0.42 -27.80
N GLU A 328 0.78 0.82 -28.10
CA GLU A 328 1.55 1.29 -29.23
C GLU A 328 2.82 1.95 -28.70
N ALA A 329 3.98 1.30 -28.90
CA ALA A 329 5.27 1.92 -28.62
C ALA A 329 5.61 2.90 -29.73
N LEU A 330 5.89 4.14 -29.40
CA LEU A 330 6.24 5.18 -30.37
C LEU A 330 7.72 5.14 -30.69
N ASP A 331 8.06 5.20 -31.97
CA ASP A 331 9.43 5.39 -32.39
C ASP A 331 9.95 6.77 -31.99
N ALA A 332 11.21 6.86 -31.55
CA ALA A 332 11.78 8.12 -31.02
C ALA A 332 11.77 9.28 -32.03
N GLU A 333 11.77 8.96 -33.33
CA GLU A 333 11.69 9.94 -34.40
C GLU A 333 10.30 10.62 -34.46
N ASP A 334 9.25 9.92 -34.04
CA ASP A 334 7.87 10.34 -34.12
C ASP A 334 7.33 10.99 -32.84
N TRP A 335 8.08 10.95 -31.72
CA TRP A 335 7.60 11.48 -30.43
C TRP A 335 7.05 12.91 -30.49
N ALA A 336 7.77 13.81 -31.16
CA ALA A 336 7.33 15.20 -31.28
C ALA A 336 5.99 15.32 -32.02
N ALA A 337 5.86 14.60 -33.16
CA ALA A 337 4.63 14.62 -33.95
C ALA A 337 3.45 13.96 -33.22
N ALA A 338 3.71 12.86 -32.52
CA ALA A 338 2.71 12.13 -31.72
C ALA A 338 2.18 12.96 -30.56
N LEU A 339 3.03 13.72 -29.86
CA LEU A 339 2.60 14.59 -28.76
C LEU A 339 1.86 15.83 -29.24
N VAL A 340 2.17 16.36 -30.41
CA VAL A 340 1.36 17.43 -31.05
C VAL A 340 -0.02 16.89 -31.40
N LYS A 341 -0.09 15.72 -32.04
CA LYS A 341 -1.35 15.05 -32.35
C LYS A 341 -2.18 14.78 -31.09
N LEU A 342 -1.56 14.27 -30.04
CA LEU A 342 -2.20 14.04 -28.73
C LEU A 342 -2.79 15.36 -28.17
N THR A 343 -2.06 16.47 -28.32
CA THR A 343 -2.52 17.79 -27.89
C THR A 343 -3.76 18.23 -28.65
N ASP A 344 -3.79 18.01 -29.98
CA ASP A 344 -4.92 18.38 -30.82
C ASP A 344 -6.16 17.52 -30.57
N GLU A 345 -5.96 16.22 -30.26
CA GLU A 345 -7.06 15.26 -30.05
C GLU A 345 -7.62 15.32 -28.62
N GLU A 346 -6.78 15.51 -27.62
CA GLU A 346 -7.15 15.38 -26.19
C GLU A 346 -7.11 16.73 -25.44
N GLY A 347 -6.78 17.82 -26.11
CA GLY A 347 -6.74 19.14 -25.48
C GLY A 347 -8.07 19.50 -24.81
N THR A 348 -8.01 20.02 -23.59
CA THR A 348 -9.11 20.35 -22.66
C THR A 348 -9.76 19.16 -21.94
N ARG A 349 -9.37 17.92 -22.24
CA ARG A 349 -9.91 16.74 -21.56
C ARG A 349 -9.35 16.64 -20.13
N PRO A 350 -10.18 16.30 -19.12
CA PRO A 350 -9.70 16.05 -17.78
C PRO A 350 -8.68 14.90 -17.78
N ALA A 351 -7.57 15.12 -17.12
CA ALA A 351 -6.49 14.15 -17.03
C ALA A 351 -5.89 14.11 -15.63
N SER A 352 -5.31 12.96 -15.30
CA SER A 352 -4.53 12.75 -14.09
C SER A 352 -3.09 12.45 -14.46
N LEU A 353 -2.15 13.00 -13.69
CA LEU A 353 -0.71 12.79 -13.88
C LEU A 353 -0.13 12.06 -12.68
N GLU A 354 0.52 10.96 -12.94
CA GLU A 354 1.21 10.16 -11.94
C GLU A 354 2.69 10.09 -12.28
N VAL A 355 3.54 10.26 -11.27
CA VAL A 355 4.99 10.10 -11.39
C VAL A 355 5.42 8.97 -10.48
N ASP A 356 6.18 8.03 -11.01
CA ASP A 356 6.73 6.90 -10.28
C ASP A 356 8.23 6.83 -10.48
N GLY A 357 8.96 6.97 -9.41
CA GLY A 357 10.42 6.97 -9.44
C GLY A 357 11.06 6.45 -8.15
N PRO A 358 12.32 5.99 -8.23
CA PRO A 358 13.01 5.36 -7.10
C PRO A 358 13.17 6.27 -5.87
N ALA A 359 13.14 7.59 -6.06
CA ALA A 359 13.27 8.56 -4.98
C ALA A 359 11.95 8.99 -4.34
N LEU A 360 10.82 8.86 -5.06
CA LEU A 360 9.53 9.39 -4.64
C LEU A 360 8.45 8.31 -4.49
N GLY A 361 8.67 7.12 -5.07
CA GLY A 361 7.60 6.16 -5.32
C GLY A 361 6.54 6.75 -6.26
N ALA A 362 5.44 6.02 -6.41
CA ALA A 362 4.34 6.50 -7.23
C ALA A 362 3.56 7.61 -6.53
N GLN A 363 3.45 8.76 -7.17
CA GLN A 363 2.76 9.95 -6.67
C GLN A 363 1.80 10.48 -7.73
N THR A 364 0.54 10.73 -7.34
CA THR A 364 -0.37 11.52 -8.17
C THR A 364 -0.01 12.99 -8.02
N VAL A 365 0.54 13.56 -9.06
CA VAL A 365 0.94 14.98 -9.11
C VAL A 365 -0.27 15.87 -9.40
N LEU A 366 -1.16 15.39 -10.27
CA LEU A 366 -2.39 16.08 -10.69
C LEU A 366 -3.51 15.07 -10.83
N SER A 367 -4.74 15.47 -10.47
CA SER A 367 -5.93 14.66 -10.68
C SER A 367 -7.07 15.56 -11.16
N HIS A 368 -7.77 15.11 -12.19
CA HIS A 368 -8.96 15.77 -12.71
C HIS A 368 -8.73 17.20 -13.21
N VAL A 369 -7.56 17.45 -13.81
CA VAL A 369 -7.19 18.77 -14.34
C VAL A 369 -7.23 18.73 -15.86
N PRO A 370 -7.80 19.74 -16.53
CA PRO A 370 -7.81 19.79 -18.01
C PRO A 370 -6.40 19.72 -18.57
N PHE A 371 -6.14 18.77 -19.45
CA PHE A 371 -4.91 18.69 -20.22
C PHE A 371 -4.91 19.78 -21.30
N ILE A 372 -3.84 20.56 -21.41
CA ILE A 372 -3.72 21.62 -22.40
C ILE A 372 -2.85 21.16 -23.57
N GLY A 373 -1.80 20.39 -23.28
CA GLY A 373 -0.92 19.92 -24.32
C GLY A 373 0.35 19.26 -23.81
N ALA A 374 1.07 18.67 -24.76
CA ALA A 374 2.38 18.04 -24.54
C ALA A 374 3.37 18.50 -25.62
N ALA A 375 4.61 18.67 -25.23
CA ALA A 375 5.69 19.02 -26.14
C ALA A 375 6.92 18.16 -25.87
N PHE A 376 7.66 17.83 -26.94
CA PHE A 376 8.95 17.13 -26.88
C PHE A 376 10.05 17.99 -27.43
N GLU A 377 11.12 18.14 -26.67
CA GLU A 377 12.34 18.81 -27.05
C GLU A 377 13.46 17.79 -27.22
N ARG A 378 14.06 17.72 -28.42
CA ARG A 378 15.13 16.74 -28.72
C ARG A 378 16.40 16.97 -27.90
N ALA A 379 16.70 18.24 -27.59
CA ALA A 379 17.83 18.57 -26.71
C ALA A 379 17.51 18.13 -25.29
N GLY A 380 18.22 17.14 -24.77
CA GLY A 380 17.96 16.55 -23.45
C GLY A 380 16.82 15.54 -23.39
N ALA A 381 16.24 15.15 -24.54
CA ALA A 381 15.09 14.24 -24.61
C ALA A 381 14.01 14.61 -23.58
N ARG A 382 13.59 15.88 -23.59
CA ARG A 382 12.72 16.48 -22.59
C ARG A 382 11.26 16.47 -23.05
N VAL A 383 10.36 16.04 -22.17
CA VAL A 383 8.92 16.16 -22.34
C VAL A 383 8.38 17.23 -21.39
N GLN A 384 7.44 18.03 -21.89
CA GLN A 384 6.70 19.01 -21.12
C GLN A 384 5.21 18.74 -21.28
N LEU A 385 4.50 18.61 -20.14
CA LEU A 385 3.06 18.44 -20.08
C LEU A 385 2.44 19.68 -19.47
N MET A 386 1.37 20.20 -20.10
CA MET A 386 0.69 21.41 -19.68
C MET A 386 -0.75 21.10 -19.29
N PHE A 387 -1.20 21.65 -18.16
CA PHE A 387 -2.53 21.47 -17.58
C PHE A 387 -3.13 22.80 -17.16
N GLY A 388 -4.45 22.93 -17.15
CA GLY A 388 -5.17 24.13 -16.70
C GLY A 388 -6.42 24.40 -17.51
N ALA A 389 -7.11 25.53 -17.26
CA ALA A 389 -8.30 25.94 -18.00
C ALA A 389 -7.91 26.84 -19.20
N ALA A 390 -8.39 26.48 -20.39
CA ALA A 390 -8.08 27.22 -21.64
C ALA A 390 -8.63 28.66 -21.67
N GLU A 391 -9.67 28.97 -20.88
CA GLU A 391 -10.45 30.24 -21.03
C GLU A 391 -10.28 31.26 -19.89
N ALA A 392 -9.60 30.91 -18.82
CA ALA A 392 -9.37 31.88 -17.75
C ALA A 392 -7.95 32.46 -17.85
N ARG A 393 -7.76 33.70 -17.40
CA ARG A 393 -6.45 34.20 -16.96
C ARG A 393 -5.91 33.31 -15.84
N GLY A 394 -6.05 31.98 -16.04
CA GLY A 394 -5.80 30.90 -15.12
C GLY A 394 -4.40 30.34 -15.32
N TYR A 395 -3.81 30.01 -14.25
CA TYR A 395 -2.47 29.44 -14.12
C TYR A 395 -2.39 28.11 -14.87
N HIS A 396 -1.39 27.98 -15.75
CA HIS A 396 -1.03 26.71 -16.37
C HIS A 396 -0.02 25.98 -15.47
N ILE A 397 -0.29 24.72 -15.19
CA ILE A 397 0.65 23.84 -14.52
C ILE A 397 1.49 23.19 -15.60
N MET A 398 2.82 23.30 -15.49
CA MET A 398 3.75 22.63 -16.38
C MET A 398 4.51 21.57 -15.57
N HIS A 399 4.47 20.35 -16.04
CA HIS A 399 5.31 19.26 -15.56
C HIS A 399 6.31 18.90 -16.64
N ALA A 400 7.59 18.84 -16.30
CA ALA A 400 8.65 18.53 -17.26
C ALA A 400 9.59 17.49 -16.67
N PHE A 401 10.05 16.58 -17.53
CA PHE A 401 11.05 15.55 -17.20
C PHE A 401 11.99 15.36 -18.39
N GLU A 402 13.22 14.93 -18.10
CA GLU A 402 14.31 14.84 -19.07
C GLU A 402 14.75 13.38 -19.23
N GLU A 403 15.62 13.14 -20.21
CA GLU A 403 16.18 11.80 -20.49
C GLU A 403 15.09 10.75 -20.74
N VAL A 404 14.07 11.13 -21.51
CA VAL A 404 13.00 10.19 -21.90
C VAL A 404 13.59 9.12 -22.82
N THR A 405 13.35 7.85 -22.45
CA THR A 405 13.85 6.67 -23.16
C THR A 405 12.76 5.90 -23.89
N ALA A 406 11.49 6.04 -23.49
CA ALA A 406 10.35 5.44 -24.19
C ALA A 406 9.08 6.26 -23.98
N ILE A 407 8.21 6.25 -25.00
CA ILE A 407 6.82 6.79 -24.94
C ILE A 407 5.90 5.72 -25.53
N ASP A 408 4.91 5.29 -24.72
CA ASP A 408 3.89 4.35 -25.14
C ASP A 408 2.50 4.96 -25.05
N LEU A 409 1.68 4.72 -26.07
CA LEU A 409 0.26 5.07 -26.09
C LEU A 409 -0.58 3.82 -25.82
N LEU A 410 -1.48 3.89 -24.85
CA LEU A 410 -2.47 2.85 -24.58
C LEU A 410 -3.83 3.36 -25.07
N ARG A 411 -4.36 2.71 -26.09
CA ARG A 411 -5.64 3.06 -26.75
C ARG A 411 -6.73 2.08 -26.39
N ASP A 412 -7.96 2.55 -26.23
CA ASP A 412 -9.12 1.68 -26.01
C ASP A 412 -9.59 1.01 -27.32
N GLU A 413 -10.68 0.24 -27.23
CA GLU A 413 -11.29 -0.47 -28.37
C GLU A 413 -11.79 0.47 -29.50
N ASN A 414 -11.99 1.74 -29.20
CA ASN A 414 -12.37 2.78 -30.15
C ASN A 414 -11.17 3.56 -30.70
N ASP A 415 -9.95 3.06 -30.46
CA ASP A 415 -8.67 3.68 -30.84
C ASP A 415 -8.41 5.06 -30.16
N VAL A 416 -9.11 5.35 -29.05
CA VAL A 416 -8.94 6.58 -28.28
C VAL A 416 -7.80 6.40 -27.30
N PRO A 417 -6.83 7.35 -27.24
CA PRO A 417 -5.78 7.32 -26.21
C PRO A 417 -6.38 7.41 -24.80
N ARG A 418 -6.00 6.51 -23.92
CA ARG A 418 -6.44 6.50 -22.52
C ARG A 418 -5.30 6.78 -21.55
N VAL A 419 -4.12 6.26 -21.86
CA VAL A 419 -2.93 6.46 -21.05
C VAL A 419 -1.75 6.73 -21.96
N VAL A 420 -0.91 7.69 -21.59
CA VAL A 420 0.41 7.88 -22.17
C VAL A 420 1.45 7.61 -21.10
N ARG A 421 2.35 6.69 -21.37
CA ARG A 421 3.43 6.32 -20.49
C ARG A 421 4.74 6.91 -21.01
N PHE A 422 5.43 7.64 -20.17
CA PHE A 422 6.75 8.19 -20.43
C PHE A 422 7.76 7.49 -19.50
N VAL A 423 8.79 6.90 -20.04
CA VAL A 423 9.91 6.30 -19.27
C VAL A 423 11.11 7.24 -19.36
N HIS A 424 11.68 7.62 -18.21
CA HIS A 424 12.78 8.57 -18.12
C HIS A 424 13.77 8.15 -17.01
N ALA A 425 14.89 8.86 -16.87
CA ALA A 425 15.96 8.49 -15.93
C ALA A 425 15.50 8.36 -14.48
N ASP A 426 14.56 9.22 -14.05
CA ASP A 426 14.04 9.22 -12.67
C ASP A 426 12.88 8.25 -12.45
N GLY A 427 12.50 7.44 -13.46
CA GLY A 427 11.39 6.48 -13.38
C GLY A 427 10.43 6.55 -14.56
N GLN A 428 9.13 6.63 -14.27
CA GLN A 428 8.10 6.78 -15.30
C GLN A 428 7.03 7.80 -14.90
N THR A 429 6.41 8.39 -15.90
CA THR A 429 5.27 9.29 -15.75
C THR A 429 4.09 8.75 -16.56
N LEU A 430 2.91 8.70 -15.96
CA LEU A 430 1.67 8.26 -16.58
C LEU A 430 0.70 9.44 -16.68
N LEU A 431 0.27 9.73 -17.89
CA LEU A 431 -0.80 10.68 -18.18
C LEU A 431 -2.06 9.90 -18.53
N THR A 432 -3.07 9.95 -17.67
CA THR A 432 -4.33 9.21 -17.85
C THR A 432 -5.46 10.18 -18.19
N PHE A 433 -6.15 9.96 -19.31
CA PHE A 433 -7.33 10.73 -19.73
C PHE A 433 -8.60 10.11 -19.18
N GLU A 434 -9.42 10.93 -18.55
CA GLU A 434 -10.70 10.51 -17.98
C GLU A 434 -11.80 10.41 -19.04
N GLN A 435 -12.85 9.64 -18.72
CA GLN A 435 -13.99 9.44 -19.64
C GLN A 435 -14.86 10.69 -19.73
#